data_00547cd821a040618f8f73387f2bbdc5
#
_entry.id   00547cd821a040618f8f73387f2bbdc5
#
_cell.length_a   1.000
_cell.length_b   1.000
_cell.length_c   1.000
_cell.angle_alpha   90.00
_cell.angle_beta   90.00
_cell.angle_gamma   90.00
#
_symmetry.space_group_name_H-M   'P 1'
#
loop_
_entity.id
_entity.type
_entity.pdbx_description
1 polymer ?
#
loop_
_entity_poly.entity_id
_entity_poly.type
_entity_poly.pdbx_seq_one_letter_code
_entity_poly.pdbx_strand_id
1 'polypeptide(L)'
;MNLSLFLILCAVFFMAGAYLYAPQAAGRNYVEACLAGDWNSAYDVCQFPDSTFLSRKNYVNAMTWKAKQDGTDGQETPEIKSFFMRRKQNLETGENRIYTVRYTLKGMSDSQEETLEIAVGDTVKWNFKEWYVVPKDSCVTDVEITVPADASFYLDGVQVGKKYLKETADNVSIYKIPYLFLGGHTIELTEKQKDPYREIVLVQDNSSMEFLPDLKLNDSTGKTIADRAEESLDKVFTAAAAGKSFSTIKNEFSADTAVQKTAKEQYQQLCDAYLNSDTNTGITSITVSSVSTTVTNESNQMKIETNVTAAIERRTRFLHFFRKTKIETVTWKLESVVTLENEKWVMGSDFLTKIGHEA
;
A
#
# COMPACT_ATOMS: atom_id res chain seq x y z
N MET A 1 25.34 60.22 -18.29
CA MET A 1 24.62 59.99 -17.01
C MET A 1 25.45 60.63 -15.92
N ASN A 2 24.88 61.54 -15.09
CA ASN A 2 25.65 62.20 -14.03
C ASN A 2 26.11 61.20 -12.98
N LEU A 3 27.37 61.26 -12.58
CA LEU A 3 27.98 60.41 -11.56
C LEU A 3 27.12 60.39 -10.27
N SER A 4 26.58 61.53 -9.89
CA SER A 4 25.69 61.66 -8.72
C SER A 4 24.41 60.85 -8.86
N LEU A 5 23.78 60.79 -10.04
CA LEU A 5 22.59 59.97 -10.28
C LEU A 5 22.92 58.49 -10.21
N PHE A 6 24.05 58.04 -10.73
CA PHE A 6 24.51 56.65 -10.65
C PHE A 6 24.74 56.23 -9.19
N LEU A 7 25.41 57.06 -8.38
CA LEU A 7 25.64 56.78 -6.96
C LEU A 7 24.32 56.69 -6.17
N ILE A 8 23.34 57.52 -6.47
CA ILE A 8 22.01 57.48 -5.85
C ILE A 8 21.33 56.15 -6.22
N LEU A 9 21.34 55.74 -7.48
CA LEU A 9 20.74 54.48 -7.93
C LEU A 9 21.41 53.27 -7.25
N CYS A 10 22.75 53.29 -7.15
CA CYS A 10 23.47 52.25 -6.40
C CYS A 10 23.08 52.20 -4.91
N ALA A 11 22.98 53.35 -4.26
CA ALA A 11 22.57 53.42 -2.86
C ALA A 11 21.15 52.88 -2.64
N VAL A 12 20.21 53.26 -3.52
CA VAL A 12 18.82 52.75 -3.47
C VAL A 12 18.82 51.22 -3.71
N PHE A 13 19.58 50.72 -4.68
CA PHE A 13 19.71 49.32 -4.97
C PHE A 13 20.21 48.53 -3.74
N PHE A 14 21.32 49.00 -3.12
CA PHE A 14 21.86 48.31 -1.95
C PHE A 14 20.97 48.44 -0.71
N MET A 15 20.27 49.56 -0.50
CA MET A 15 19.29 49.66 0.58
C MET A 15 18.08 48.75 0.36
N ALA A 16 17.53 48.72 -0.85
CA ALA A 16 16.43 47.83 -1.18
C ALA A 16 16.84 46.35 -1.04
N GLY A 17 18.03 46.00 -1.55
CA GLY A 17 18.58 44.67 -1.43
C GLY A 17 18.80 44.24 0.04
N ALA A 18 19.40 45.13 0.85
CA ALA A 18 19.59 44.86 2.29
C ALA A 18 18.28 44.65 3.06
N TYR A 19 17.20 45.31 2.61
CA TYR A 19 15.88 45.14 3.20
C TYR A 19 15.21 43.83 2.71
N LEU A 20 15.20 43.55 1.40
CA LEU A 20 14.55 42.40 0.80
C LEU A 20 15.23 41.06 1.15
N TYR A 21 16.56 41.08 1.31
CA TYR A 21 17.38 39.92 1.69
C TYR A 21 17.78 39.95 3.16
N ALA A 22 16.99 40.58 4.01
CA ALA A 22 17.21 40.53 5.45
C ALA A 22 16.62 39.27 6.07
N PRO A 23 17.19 38.71 7.16
CA PRO A 23 16.58 37.58 7.86
C PRO A 23 15.16 37.88 8.35
N GLN A 24 14.82 39.15 8.64
CA GLN A 24 13.47 39.59 8.99
C GLN A 24 12.47 39.40 7.84
N ALA A 25 12.89 39.57 6.58
CA ALA A 25 12.04 39.33 5.42
C ALA A 25 11.69 37.84 5.30
N ALA A 26 12.67 36.94 5.45
CA ALA A 26 12.43 35.50 5.45
C ALA A 26 11.45 35.06 6.55
N GLY A 27 11.67 35.51 7.79
CA GLY A 27 10.77 35.22 8.92
C GLY A 27 9.36 35.77 8.71
N ARG A 28 9.23 36.98 8.17
CA ARG A 28 7.93 37.56 7.87
C ARG A 28 7.18 36.81 6.77
N ASN A 29 7.86 36.52 5.67
CA ASN A 29 7.27 35.75 4.56
C ASN A 29 6.80 34.38 5.00
N TYR A 30 7.55 33.72 5.88
CA TYR A 30 7.15 32.43 6.48
C TYR A 30 5.86 32.56 7.29
N VAL A 31 5.80 33.54 8.24
CA VAL A 31 4.62 33.73 9.08
C VAL A 31 3.39 34.11 8.23
N GLU A 32 3.55 35.00 7.26
CA GLU A 32 2.48 35.42 6.34
C GLU A 32 1.96 34.21 5.54
N ALA A 33 2.85 33.36 4.99
CA ALA A 33 2.49 32.17 4.26
C ALA A 33 1.75 31.13 5.15
N CYS A 34 2.23 30.89 6.38
CA CYS A 34 1.57 30.01 7.33
C CYS A 34 0.16 30.50 7.70
N LEU A 35 0.00 31.77 7.97
CA LEU A 35 -1.30 32.38 8.30
C LEU A 35 -2.28 32.35 7.11
N ALA A 36 -1.75 32.43 5.89
CA ALA A 36 -2.54 32.32 4.67
C ALA A 36 -2.88 30.87 4.27
N GLY A 37 -2.30 29.87 4.93
CA GLY A 37 -2.39 28.48 4.49
C GLY A 37 -1.68 28.22 3.15
N ASP A 38 -0.82 29.15 2.72
CA ASP A 38 0.01 28.99 1.51
C ASP A 38 1.26 28.16 1.83
N TRP A 39 1.06 26.88 1.94
CA TRP A 39 2.11 25.92 2.30
C TRP A 39 3.21 25.81 1.22
N ASN A 40 2.91 26.18 -0.04
CA ASN A 40 3.94 26.27 -1.08
C ASN A 40 4.93 27.38 -0.80
N SER A 41 4.41 28.60 -0.53
CA SER A 41 5.25 29.75 -0.20
C SER A 41 5.96 29.57 1.14
N ALA A 42 5.32 28.91 2.12
CA ALA A 42 5.98 28.55 3.38
C ALA A 42 7.16 27.62 3.16
N TYR A 43 7.01 26.59 2.30
CA TYR A 43 8.11 25.67 1.94
C TYR A 43 9.28 26.39 1.29
N ASP A 44 9.01 27.36 0.40
CA ASP A 44 10.04 28.09 -0.38
C ASP A 44 11.00 28.91 0.50
N VAL A 45 10.53 29.35 1.64
CA VAL A 45 11.34 30.13 2.60
C VAL A 45 11.92 29.29 3.73
N CYS A 46 11.74 27.97 3.68
CA CYS A 46 12.26 27.02 4.66
C CYS A 46 13.51 26.29 4.14
N GLN A 47 14.36 25.88 5.08
CA GLN A 47 15.46 24.95 4.86
C GLN A 47 15.20 23.68 5.64
N PHE A 48 15.11 22.53 4.95
CA PHE A 48 14.93 21.22 5.51
C PHE A 48 16.19 20.35 5.31
N PRO A 49 16.39 19.32 6.12
CA PRO A 49 17.40 18.28 5.85
C PRO A 49 17.18 17.64 4.49
N ASP A 50 18.25 17.16 3.86
CA ASP A 50 18.14 16.43 2.59
C ASP A 50 17.50 15.06 2.83
N SER A 51 16.29 14.89 2.34
CA SER A 51 15.51 13.65 2.46
C SER A 51 14.48 13.53 1.34
N THR A 52 14.34 12.32 0.81
CA THR A 52 13.31 11.99 -0.19
C THR A 52 11.89 12.26 0.32
N PHE A 53 11.67 12.19 1.64
CA PHE A 53 10.36 12.35 2.27
C PHE A 53 10.05 13.79 2.66
N LEU A 54 11.02 14.71 2.59
CA LEU A 54 10.83 16.13 2.88
C LEU A 54 10.64 16.97 1.60
N SER A 55 9.92 16.43 0.62
CA SER A 55 9.60 17.15 -0.61
C SER A 55 8.53 18.25 -0.39
N ARG A 56 8.49 19.26 -1.26
CA ARG A 56 7.44 20.29 -1.27
C ARG A 56 6.04 19.67 -1.25
N LYS A 57 5.80 18.67 -2.10
CA LYS A 57 4.50 17.98 -2.19
C LYS A 57 4.10 17.37 -0.84
N ASN A 58 5.05 16.70 -0.18
CA ASN A 58 4.79 16.05 1.11
C ASN A 58 4.52 17.08 2.21
N TYR A 59 5.27 18.20 2.22
CA TYR A 59 5.04 19.32 3.13
C TYR A 59 3.62 19.89 2.98
N VAL A 60 3.25 20.24 1.74
CA VAL A 60 1.92 20.79 1.45
C VAL A 60 0.82 19.84 1.88
N ASN A 61 0.94 18.55 1.57
CA ASN A 61 -0.04 17.54 1.96
C ASN A 61 -0.15 17.42 3.49
N ALA A 62 0.97 17.30 4.19
CA ALA A 62 1.02 17.16 5.65
C ALA A 62 0.41 18.39 6.34
N MET A 63 0.80 19.59 5.93
CA MET A 63 0.30 20.84 6.52
C MET A 63 -1.18 21.11 6.19
N THR A 64 -1.62 20.83 4.96
CA THR A 64 -3.03 20.95 4.58
C THR A 64 -3.91 20.00 5.40
N TRP A 65 -3.46 18.77 5.58
CA TRP A 65 -4.20 17.80 6.38
C TRP A 65 -4.27 18.23 7.85
N LYS A 66 -3.15 18.72 8.42
CA LYS A 66 -3.10 19.28 9.77
C LYS A 66 -4.05 20.46 9.92
N ALA A 67 -4.04 21.41 9.00
CA ALA A 67 -4.94 22.57 9.02
C ALA A 67 -6.42 22.18 9.00
N LYS A 68 -6.78 21.11 8.26
CA LYS A 68 -8.14 20.56 8.26
C LYS A 68 -8.52 19.98 9.63
N GLN A 69 -7.63 19.24 10.26
CA GLN A 69 -7.86 18.68 11.60
C GLN A 69 -8.01 19.77 12.66
N ASP A 70 -7.19 20.82 12.57
CA ASP A 70 -7.22 21.96 13.49
C ASP A 70 -8.40 22.91 13.21
N GLY A 71 -9.19 22.66 12.12
CA GLY A 71 -10.34 23.49 11.71
C GLY A 71 -9.93 24.87 11.20
N THR A 72 -8.69 25.05 10.76
CA THR A 72 -8.16 26.32 10.22
C THR A 72 -8.19 26.38 8.69
N ASP A 73 -8.45 25.26 8.03
CA ASP A 73 -8.56 25.20 6.56
C ASP A 73 -9.78 26.00 6.07
N GLY A 74 -9.58 26.85 5.07
CA GLY A 74 -10.64 27.68 4.47
C GLY A 74 -11.08 28.88 5.31
N GLN A 75 -10.43 29.21 6.41
CA GLN A 75 -10.67 30.45 7.13
C GLN A 75 -10.12 31.65 6.37
N GLU A 76 -10.73 32.84 6.58
CA GLU A 76 -10.19 34.07 6.01
C GLU A 76 -8.76 34.29 6.50
N THR A 77 -7.86 34.62 5.56
CA THR A 77 -6.46 34.90 5.88
C THR A 77 -6.36 36.12 6.79
N PRO A 78 -5.86 35.94 8.02
CA PRO A 78 -5.74 37.07 8.94
C PRO A 78 -4.62 38.01 8.49
N GLU A 79 -4.94 39.31 8.40
CA GLU A 79 -3.98 40.34 8.01
C GLU A 79 -3.08 40.71 9.20
N ILE A 80 -1.76 40.74 8.98
CA ILE A 80 -0.80 41.18 10.00
C ILE A 80 -0.85 42.71 10.10
N LYS A 81 -1.24 43.21 11.26
CA LYS A 81 -1.25 44.63 11.62
C LYS A 81 0.14 45.14 11.96
N SER A 82 0.90 44.36 12.73
CA SER A 82 2.28 44.72 13.12
C SER A 82 3.14 43.48 13.19
N PHE A 83 4.39 43.58 12.77
CA PHE A 83 5.37 42.51 12.80
C PHE A 83 6.69 43.05 13.36
N PHE A 84 7.24 42.39 14.35
CA PHE A 84 8.50 42.73 14.95
C PHE A 84 9.32 41.46 15.18
N MET A 85 10.60 41.50 14.80
CA MET A 85 11.51 40.37 14.94
C MET A 85 12.81 40.84 15.62
N ARG A 86 13.17 40.18 16.70
CA ARG A 86 14.35 40.51 17.50
C ARG A 86 15.25 39.31 17.65
N ARG A 87 16.52 39.44 17.29
CA ARG A 87 17.53 38.43 17.52
C ARG A 87 17.72 38.17 19.02
N LYS A 88 17.65 36.91 19.45
CA LYS A 88 18.02 36.47 20.77
C LYS A 88 19.55 36.45 20.86
N GLN A 89 20.13 37.27 21.66
CA GLN A 89 21.57 37.25 21.92
C GLN A 89 21.95 35.97 22.67
N ASN A 90 23.12 35.38 22.36
CA ASN A 90 23.70 34.20 23.00
C ASN A 90 22.98 32.86 22.75
N LEU A 91 22.04 32.79 21.85
CA LEU A 91 21.43 31.53 21.40
C LEU A 91 21.74 31.37 19.92
N GLU A 92 22.86 30.74 19.60
CA GLU A 92 23.28 30.38 18.24
C GLU A 92 23.46 28.86 18.21
N THR A 93 22.90 28.24 17.17
CA THR A 93 23.09 26.80 16.90
C THR A 93 23.97 26.73 15.64
N GLY A 94 25.29 26.73 15.82
CA GLY A 94 26.22 26.81 14.70
C GLY A 94 26.14 28.17 14.00
N GLU A 95 25.88 28.20 12.68
CA GLU A 95 25.72 29.43 11.90
C GLU A 95 24.30 30.00 11.93
N ASN A 96 23.34 29.27 12.51
CA ASN A 96 21.94 29.66 12.58
C ASN A 96 21.71 30.71 13.68
N ARG A 97 20.74 31.58 13.44
CA ARG A 97 20.36 32.66 14.35
C ARG A 97 18.96 32.47 14.87
N ILE A 98 18.76 32.64 16.16
CA ILE A 98 17.45 32.52 16.80
C ILE A 98 16.84 33.90 16.94
N TYR A 99 15.56 34.01 16.56
CA TYR A 99 14.77 35.23 16.64
C TYR A 99 13.49 34.99 17.46
N THR A 100 13.11 35.96 18.24
CA THR A 100 11.73 36.10 18.72
C THR A 100 10.97 36.93 17.73
N VAL A 101 9.87 36.36 17.22
CA VAL A 101 8.92 37.02 16.35
C VAL A 101 7.67 37.35 17.13
N ARG A 102 7.24 38.62 17.08
CA ARG A 102 5.99 39.08 17.68
C ARG A 102 5.16 39.80 16.61
N TYR A 103 3.93 39.33 16.44
CA TYR A 103 3.01 39.93 15.48
C TYR A 103 1.62 40.09 16.09
N THR A 104 0.87 41.08 15.57
CA THR A 104 -0.52 41.32 15.96
C THR A 104 -1.37 41.23 14.70
N LEU A 105 -2.49 40.51 14.79
CA LEU A 105 -3.44 40.38 13.68
C LEU A 105 -4.45 41.53 13.69
N LYS A 106 -4.95 41.92 12.53
CA LYS A 106 -5.97 42.94 12.39
C LYS A 106 -7.26 42.45 13.07
N GLY A 107 -7.82 43.30 13.93
CA GLY A 107 -9.01 42.95 14.71
C GLY A 107 -8.70 42.24 16.06
N MET A 108 -7.45 41.87 16.33
CA MET A 108 -7.03 41.33 17.61
C MET A 108 -6.27 42.38 18.44
N SER A 109 -6.45 42.34 19.78
CA SER A 109 -5.72 43.15 20.72
C SER A 109 -4.40 42.51 21.16
N ASP A 110 -4.36 41.18 21.17
CA ASP A 110 -3.26 40.40 21.71
C ASP A 110 -2.19 40.12 20.63
N SER A 111 -0.92 40.23 21.04
CA SER A 111 0.19 39.88 20.18
C SER A 111 0.51 38.37 20.30
N GLN A 112 0.72 37.72 19.17
CA GLN A 112 1.30 36.40 19.13
C GLN A 112 2.82 36.49 19.23
N GLU A 113 3.44 35.54 19.92
CA GLU A 113 4.89 35.44 20.02
C GLU A 113 5.36 34.02 19.73
N GLU A 114 6.33 33.91 18.82
CA GLU A 114 6.95 32.63 18.46
C GLU A 114 8.48 32.78 18.32
N THR A 115 9.17 31.65 18.30
CA THR A 115 10.63 31.65 18.11
C THR A 115 10.95 30.99 16.78
N LEU A 116 11.65 31.71 15.89
CA LEU A 116 12.13 31.19 14.63
C LEU A 116 13.66 31.03 14.66
N GLU A 117 14.12 29.91 14.10
CA GLU A 117 15.52 29.73 13.76
C GLU A 117 15.71 30.08 12.28
N ILE A 118 16.69 30.92 11.99
CA ILE A 118 17.00 31.42 10.65
C ILE A 118 18.42 31.00 10.29
N ALA A 119 18.55 30.26 9.22
CA ALA A 119 19.81 29.84 8.61
C ALA A 119 20.20 30.76 7.46
N VAL A 120 21.51 30.91 7.22
CA VAL A 120 22.02 31.53 6.01
C VAL A 120 22.13 30.45 4.91
N GLY A 121 21.60 30.74 3.74
CA GLY A 121 21.76 29.86 2.59
C GLY A 121 23.11 30.01 1.91
N ASP A 122 23.47 29.01 1.13
CA ASP A 122 24.70 28.99 0.35
C ASP A 122 24.66 29.90 -0.90
N THR A 123 23.45 30.28 -1.31
CA THR A 123 23.23 31.12 -2.50
C THR A 123 23.38 32.59 -2.18
N VAL A 124 24.00 33.30 -3.11
CA VAL A 124 24.17 34.77 -3.06
C VAL A 124 23.55 35.34 -4.31
N LYS A 125 22.43 36.11 -4.14
CA LYS A 125 21.81 36.85 -5.23
C LYS A 125 22.23 38.32 -5.17
N TRP A 126 22.77 38.87 -6.27
CA TRP A 126 23.14 40.26 -6.35
C TRP A 126 24.06 40.76 -5.22
N ASN A 127 24.91 39.85 -4.70
CA ASN A 127 25.79 40.08 -3.56
C ASN A 127 25.08 40.10 -2.15
N PHE A 128 23.81 39.69 -2.10
CA PHE A 128 23.07 39.52 -0.83
C PHE A 128 22.93 38.05 -0.51
N LYS A 129 23.09 37.67 0.76
CA LYS A 129 22.87 36.31 1.25
C LYS A 129 21.38 36.02 1.33
N GLU A 130 20.98 34.86 0.92
CA GLU A 130 19.62 34.36 1.16
C GLU A 130 19.50 33.81 2.58
N TRP A 131 18.33 33.91 3.18
CA TRP A 131 18.01 33.46 4.54
C TRP A 131 16.79 32.57 4.47
N TYR A 132 16.83 31.48 5.27
CA TYR A 132 15.80 30.48 5.31
C TYR A 132 15.36 30.22 6.75
N VAL A 133 14.09 29.97 6.97
CA VAL A 133 13.56 29.50 8.25
C VAL A 133 13.91 28.01 8.40
N VAL A 134 14.40 27.62 9.56
CA VAL A 134 14.59 26.23 9.96
C VAL A 134 13.45 25.86 10.90
N PRO A 135 12.36 25.27 10.40
CA PRO A 135 11.18 24.98 11.21
C PRO A 135 11.43 23.71 12.05
N LYS A 136 11.95 23.88 13.27
CA LYS A 136 12.33 22.76 14.17
C LYS A 136 11.18 21.81 14.47
N ASP A 137 9.98 22.35 14.60
CA ASP A 137 8.79 21.59 15.02
C ASP A 137 7.93 21.16 13.83
N SER A 138 8.51 21.12 12.61
CA SER A 138 7.79 20.71 11.42
C SER A 138 8.08 19.28 10.97
N CYS A 139 9.13 18.66 11.49
CA CYS A 139 9.50 17.29 11.17
C CYS A 139 10.03 16.53 12.37
N VAL A 140 9.89 15.22 12.31
CA VAL A 140 10.43 14.25 13.27
C VAL A 140 11.50 13.41 12.61
N THR A 141 12.34 12.80 13.43
CA THR A 141 13.45 11.96 12.98
C THR A 141 13.28 10.52 13.42
N ASP A 142 13.85 9.60 12.64
CA ASP A 142 13.99 8.20 13.02
C ASP A 142 12.66 7.48 13.28
N VAL A 143 11.63 7.78 12.50
CA VAL A 143 10.30 7.16 12.62
C VAL A 143 10.38 5.70 12.16
N GLU A 144 9.95 4.77 13.01
CA GLU A 144 9.88 3.34 12.68
C GLU A 144 8.49 2.97 12.21
N ILE A 145 8.41 2.30 11.05
CA ILE A 145 7.16 1.85 10.44
C ILE A 145 7.25 0.36 10.15
N THR A 146 6.33 -0.40 10.77
CA THR A 146 6.21 -1.85 10.60
C THR A 146 5.13 -2.17 9.60
N VAL A 147 5.44 -3.01 8.61
CA VAL A 147 4.53 -3.46 7.54
C VAL A 147 4.72 -4.95 7.25
N PRO A 148 3.79 -5.63 6.55
CA PRO A 148 3.99 -7.02 6.12
C PRO A 148 5.26 -7.16 5.25
N ALA A 149 6.04 -8.23 5.46
CA ALA A 149 7.33 -8.42 4.78
C ALA A 149 7.19 -8.57 3.25
N ASP A 150 6.08 -9.15 2.79
CA ASP A 150 5.81 -9.42 1.37
C ASP A 150 5.20 -8.22 0.65
N ALA A 151 4.80 -7.17 1.38
CA ALA A 151 4.21 -5.98 0.80
C ALA A 151 5.28 -4.99 0.32
N SER A 152 5.04 -4.38 -0.83
CA SER A 152 5.75 -3.17 -1.25
C SER A 152 5.16 -1.99 -0.52
N PHE A 153 6.00 -1.27 0.22
CA PHE A 153 5.61 -0.13 1.04
C PHE A 153 5.87 1.19 0.33
N TYR A 154 4.85 2.07 0.31
CA TYR A 154 4.94 3.43 -0.20
C TYR A 154 4.51 4.43 0.88
N LEU A 155 5.28 5.49 1.02
CA LEU A 155 5.02 6.62 1.89
C LEU A 155 4.87 7.89 1.03
N ASP A 156 3.70 8.52 1.07
CA ASP A 156 3.34 9.67 0.23
C ASP A 156 3.53 9.44 -1.28
N GLY A 157 3.32 8.20 -1.73
CA GLY A 157 3.50 7.78 -3.11
C GLY A 157 4.95 7.53 -3.51
N VAL A 158 5.90 7.58 -2.56
CA VAL A 158 7.30 7.25 -2.77
C VAL A 158 7.57 5.85 -2.23
N GLN A 159 8.08 4.95 -3.08
CA GLN A 159 8.44 3.61 -2.63
C GLN A 159 9.57 3.65 -1.59
N VAL A 160 9.33 3.04 -0.45
CA VAL A 160 10.30 2.93 0.63
C VAL A 160 11.23 1.74 0.34
N GLY A 161 12.41 2.04 -0.19
CA GLY A 161 13.37 1.02 -0.61
C GLY A 161 14.15 0.38 0.54
N LYS A 162 14.90 -0.67 0.21
CA LYS A 162 15.72 -1.46 1.16
C LYS A 162 16.74 -0.64 1.97
N LYS A 163 17.14 0.54 1.50
CA LYS A 163 18.06 1.43 2.24
C LYS A 163 17.49 1.94 3.57
N TYR A 164 16.16 1.90 3.72
CA TYR A 164 15.44 2.28 4.94
C TYR A 164 15.02 1.07 5.77
N LEU A 165 15.23 -0.16 5.27
CA LEU A 165 14.89 -1.38 5.99
C LEU A 165 15.86 -1.56 7.16
N LYS A 166 15.31 -1.62 8.37
CA LYS A 166 16.04 -1.87 9.62
C LYS A 166 16.19 -3.37 9.85
N GLU A 167 15.09 -4.10 9.78
CA GLU A 167 15.08 -5.56 9.96
C GLU A 167 13.83 -6.19 9.33
N THR A 168 13.89 -7.51 9.13
CA THR A 168 12.73 -8.33 8.75
C THR A 168 12.71 -9.56 9.66
N ALA A 169 11.61 -9.77 10.37
CA ALA A 169 11.40 -10.90 11.27
C ALA A 169 9.90 -11.24 11.34
N ASP A 170 9.58 -12.51 11.57
CA ASP A 170 8.19 -12.96 11.82
C ASP A 170 7.15 -12.46 10.79
N ASN A 171 7.50 -12.47 9.50
CA ASN A 171 6.68 -11.98 8.38
C ASN A 171 6.40 -10.47 8.39
N VAL A 172 7.14 -9.68 9.14
CA VAL A 172 7.07 -8.23 9.12
C VAL A 172 8.40 -7.60 8.74
N SER A 173 8.35 -6.41 8.15
CA SER A 173 9.50 -5.57 7.83
C SER A 173 9.38 -4.26 8.59
N ILE A 174 10.45 -3.86 9.28
CA ILE A 174 10.55 -2.59 10.01
C ILE A 174 11.41 -1.65 9.20
N TYR A 175 10.84 -0.53 8.80
CA TYR A 175 11.54 0.55 8.10
C TYR A 175 11.82 1.70 9.06
N LYS A 176 13.01 2.31 8.96
CA LYS A 176 13.41 3.49 9.70
C LYS A 176 13.50 4.68 8.76
N ILE A 177 12.56 5.62 8.90
CA ILE A 177 12.48 6.83 8.08
C ILE A 177 13.26 7.94 8.77
N PRO A 178 14.34 8.46 8.15
CA PRO A 178 15.23 9.40 8.84
C PRO A 178 14.57 10.74 9.17
N TYR A 179 13.69 11.22 8.30
CA TYR A 179 12.96 12.47 8.47
C TYR A 179 11.57 12.35 7.88
N LEU A 180 10.56 12.84 8.60
CA LEU A 180 9.17 12.88 8.16
C LEU A 180 8.50 14.16 8.69
N PHE A 181 7.66 14.81 7.90
CA PHE A 181 6.92 15.97 8.36
C PHE A 181 5.92 15.58 9.45
N LEU A 182 5.68 16.51 10.39
CA LEU A 182 4.50 16.42 11.27
C LEU A 182 3.25 16.74 10.46
N GLY A 183 2.21 15.90 10.59
CA GLY A 183 0.97 16.09 9.84
C GLY A 183 0.48 14.81 9.18
N GLY A 184 -0.34 14.96 8.13
CA GLY A 184 -0.95 13.83 7.44
C GLY A 184 -0.04 13.22 6.38
N HIS A 185 0.10 11.89 6.45
CA HIS A 185 0.88 11.10 5.49
C HIS A 185 0.06 9.96 4.94
N THR A 186 0.30 9.61 3.68
CA THR A 186 -0.35 8.46 3.05
C THR A 186 0.55 7.25 3.12
N ILE A 187 0.07 6.20 3.78
CA ILE A 187 0.65 4.86 3.75
C ILE A 187 -0.06 4.08 2.65
N GLU A 188 0.71 3.44 1.78
CA GLU A 188 0.16 2.52 0.77
C GLU A 188 0.99 1.23 0.78
N LEU A 189 0.27 0.10 0.87
CA LEU A 189 0.84 -1.23 0.82
C LEU A 189 0.29 -1.95 -0.39
N THR A 190 1.17 -2.51 -1.22
CA THR A 190 0.79 -3.28 -2.39
C THR A 190 1.44 -4.65 -2.34
N GLU A 191 0.66 -5.67 -2.62
CA GLU A 191 1.13 -7.04 -2.73
C GLU A 191 0.57 -7.65 -4.01
N LYS A 192 1.33 -8.56 -4.61
CA LYS A 192 0.91 -9.23 -5.84
C LYS A 192 -0.40 -9.98 -5.61
N GLN A 193 -1.37 -9.80 -6.52
CA GLN A 193 -2.67 -10.46 -6.50
C GLN A 193 -3.65 -9.99 -5.42
N LYS A 194 -3.30 -8.99 -4.62
CA LYS A 194 -4.16 -8.41 -3.60
C LYS A 194 -4.53 -6.96 -3.94
N ASP A 195 -5.62 -6.49 -3.38
CA ASP A 195 -5.98 -5.09 -3.48
C ASP A 195 -5.01 -4.22 -2.69
N PRO A 196 -4.63 -3.04 -3.20
CA PRO A 196 -3.77 -2.13 -2.47
C PRO A 196 -4.50 -1.61 -1.23
N TYR A 197 -3.80 -1.63 -0.11
CA TYR A 197 -4.23 -0.95 1.10
C TYR A 197 -3.73 0.48 1.09
N ARG A 198 -4.58 1.43 1.47
CA ARG A 198 -4.22 2.84 1.58
C ARG A 198 -4.88 3.48 2.77
N GLU A 199 -4.08 4.18 3.57
CA GLU A 199 -4.52 4.92 4.75
C GLU A 199 -3.81 6.26 4.86
N ILE A 200 -4.50 7.27 5.43
CA ILE A 200 -3.89 8.53 5.82
C ILE A 200 -3.72 8.54 7.32
N VAL A 201 -2.48 8.71 7.76
CA VAL A 201 -2.08 8.69 9.17
C VAL A 201 -1.59 10.05 9.62
N LEU A 202 -1.78 10.36 10.88
CA LEU A 202 -1.25 11.56 11.51
C LEU A 202 0.07 11.25 12.23
N VAL A 203 1.14 11.86 11.76
CA VAL A 203 2.44 11.86 12.44
C VAL A 203 2.51 13.06 13.37
N GLN A 204 2.56 12.82 14.69
CA GLN A 204 2.64 13.85 15.74
C GLN A 204 3.99 13.87 16.42
N ASP A 205 4.67 12.76 16.45
CA ASP A 205 5.99 12.56 17.05
C ASP A 205 6.74 11.43 16.34
N ASN A 206 7.85 10.97 16.89
CA ASN A 206 8.65 9.86 16.36
C ASN A 206 8.24 8.48 16.91
N SER A 207 7.02 8.31 17.40
CA SER A 207 6.49 7.02 17.81
C SER A 207 6.48 6.03 16.69
N SER A 208 6.73 4.76 17.01
CA SER A 208 6.64 3.68 16.03
C SER A 208 5.19 3.46 15.61
N MET A 209 4.98 3.20 14.33
CA MET A 209 3.68 2.93 13.74
C MET A 209 3.65 1.51 13.16
N GLU A 210 2.50 0.87 13.24
CA GLU A 210 2.32 -0.49 12.73
C GLU A 210 1.11 -0.55 11.79
N PHE A 211 1.33 -1.09 10.58
CA PHE A 211 0.32 -1.25 9.54
C PHE A 211 0.36 -2.70 9.05
N LEU A 212 -0.44 -3.55 9.67
CA LEU A 212 -0.56 -4.98 9.34
C LEU A 212 -2.00 -5.33 8.90
N PRO A 213 -2.52 -4.69 7.84
CA PRO A 213 -3.86 -4.98 7.35
C PRO A 213 -3.93 -6.39 6.75
N ASP A 214 -5.08 -7.02 6.86
CA ASP A 214 -5.40 -8.20 6.06
C ASP A 214 -5.72 -7.76 4.62
N LEU A 215 -4.72 -7.89 3.74
CA LEU A 215 -4.84 -7.50 2.33
C LEU A 215 -5.74 -8.48 1.59
N LYS A 216 -6.87 -7.99 1.09
CA LYS A 216 -7.86 -8.78 0.37
C LYS A 216 -7.36 -9.18 -1.02
N LEU A 217 -7.68 -10.39 -1.42
CA LEU A 217 -7.47 -10.85 -2.79
C LEU A 217 -8.26 -9.97 -3.76
N ASN A 218 -7.62 -9.52 -4.84
CA ASN A 218 -8.34 -8.75 -5.85
C ASN A 218 -9.29 -9.63 -6.68
N ASP A 219 -10.40 -9.05 -7.13
CA ASP A 219 -11.46 -9.76 -7.85
C ASP A 219 -10.96 -10.48 -9.10
N SER A 220 -10.01 -9.91 -9.82
CA SER A 220 -9.46 -10.50 -11.05
C SER A 220 -8.67 -11.78 -10.76
N THR A 221 -7.90 -11.80 -9.69
CA THR A 221 -7.17 -13.00 -9.24
C THR A 221 -8.14 -14.05 -8.72
N GLY A 222 -9.13 -13.66 -7.90
CA GLY A 222 -10.18 -14.54 -7.41
C GLY A 222 -10.90 -15.24 -8.58
N LYS A 223 -11.31 -14.47 -9.57
CA LYS A 223 -11.93 -15.01 -10.78
C LYS A 223 -11.00 -15.98 -11.55
N THR A 224 -9.73 -15.61 -11.74
CA THR A 224 -8.75 -16.46 -12.43
C THR A 224 -8.56 -17.81 -11.73
N ILE A 225 -8.52 -17.80 -10.38
CA ILE A 225 -8.42 -19.04 -9.59
C ILE A 225 -9.69 -19.88 -9.73
N ALA A 226 -10.87 -19.25 -9.67
CA ALA A 226 -12.15 -19.94 -9.83
C ALA A 226 -12.28 -20.58 -11.20
N ASP A 227 -12.06 -19.80 -12.27
CA ASP A 227 -12.08 -20.31 -13.67
C ASP A 227 -11.09 -21.49 -13.83
N ARG A 228 -9.93 -21.40 -13.17
CA ARG A 228 -8.92 -22.46 -13.22
C ARG A 228 -9.32 -23.73 -12.48
N ALA A 229 -9.99 -23.61 -11.32
CA ALA A 229 -10.52 -24.76 -10.60
C ALA A 229 -11.60 -25.49 -11.42
N GLU A 230 -12.49 -24.77 -12.05
CA GLU A 230 -13.53 -25.31 -12.92
C GLU A 230 -12.94 -26.01 -14.15
N GLU A 231 -11.95 -25.40 -14.82
CA GLU A 231 -11.21 -26.01 -15.94
C GLU A 231 -10.49 -27.31 -15.52
N SER A 232 -9.87 -27.32 -14.34
CA SER A 232 -9.18 -28.49 -13.82
C SER A 232 -10.15 -29.64 -13.52
N LEU A 233 -11.34 -29.31 -12.99
CA LEU A 233 -12.39 -30.30 -12.72
C LEU A 233 -12.90 -30.92 -14.02
N ASP A 234 -13.17 -30.13 -15.05
CA ASP A 234 -13.60 -30.62 -16.36
C ASP A 234 -12.56 -31.57 -16.97
N LYS A 235 -11.27 -31.20 -16.91
CA LYS A 235 -10.18 -32.07 -17.39
C LYS A 235 -10.12 -33.41 -16.64
N VAL A 236 -10.30 -33.36 -15.31
CA VAL A 236 -10.31 -34.57 -14.46
C VAL A 236 -11.44 -35.50 -14.88
N PHE A 237 -12.68 -34.99 -15.00
CA PHE A 237 -13.82 -35.84 -15.41
C PHE A 237 -13.68 -36.35 -16.84
N THR A 238 -13.25 -35.52 -17.77
CA THR A 238 -13.02 -35.93 -19.16
C THR A 238 -11.94 -37.01 -19.28
N ALA A 239 -10.84 -36.86 -18.51
CA ALA A 239 -9.77 -37.85 -18.54
C ALA A 239 -10.19 -39.16 -17.87
N ALA A 240 -10.92 -39.13 -16.77
CA ALA A 240 -11.42 -40.32 -16.07
C ALA A 240 -12.44 -41.09 -16.94
N ALA A 241 -13.39 -40.37 -17.56
CA ALA A 241 -14.36 -40.98 -18.48
C ALA A 241 -13.70 -41.66 -19.68
N ALA A 242 -12.58 -41.12 -20.14
CA ALA A 242 -11.80 -41.68 -21.25
C ALA A 242 -10.79 -42.77 -20.82
N GLY A 243 -10.76 -43.15 -19.53
CA GLY A 243 -9.83 -44.14 -18.97
C GLY A 243 -8.35 -43.75 -19.10
N LYS A 244 -8.05 -42.42 -19.11
CA LYS A 244 -6.67 -41.93 -19.26
C LYS A 244 -5.91 -42.06 -17.94
N SER A 245 -4.60 -42.24 -18.02
CA SER A 245 -3.75 -42.31 -16.85
C SER A 245 -3.61 -40.93 -16.16
N PHE A 246 -3.30 -40.92 -14.87
CA PHE A 246 -3.07 -39.71 -14.06
C PHE A 246 -2.04 -38.75 -14.68
N SER A 247 -1.07 -39.28 -15.43
CA SER A 247 -0.07 -38.47 -16.14
C SER A 247 -0.67 -37.38 -17.04
N THR A 248 -1.91 -37.58 -17.51
CA THR A 248 -2.62 -36.64 -18.39
C THR A 248 -3.06 -35.37 -17.65
N ILE A 249 -3.37 -35.50 -16.35
CA ILE A 249 -3.92 -34.44 -15.51
C ILE A 249 -2.99 -34.02 -14.37
N LYS A 250 -1.82 -34.64 -14.24
CA LYS A 250 -0.89 -34.37 -13.13
C LYS A 250 -0.54 -32.89 -12.97
N ASN A 251 -0.50 -32.11 -14.09
CA ASN A 251 -0.16 -30.70 -14.09
C ASN A 251 -1.34 -29.78 -13.66
N GLU A 252 -2.49 -30.35 -13.31
CA GLU A 252 -3.58 -29.62 -12.68
C GLU A 252 -3.38 -29.52 -11.16
N PHE A 253 -2.49 -30.34 -10.60
CA PHE A 253 -2.16 -30.42 -9.18
C PHE A 253 -0.76 -29.89 -8.90
N SER A 254 -0.52 -29.42 -7.66
CA SER A 254 0.81 -28.99 -7.22
C SER A 254 1.87 -30.06 -7.49
N ALA A 255 3.07 -29.63 -7.85
CA ALA A 255 4.21 -30.51 -8.10
C ALA A 255 4.76 -31.17 -6.81
N ASP A 256 4.25 -30.79 -5.64
CA ASP A 256 4.60 -31.42 -4.38
C ASP A 256 4.32 -32.93 -4.40
N THR A 257 5.29 -33.72 -3.96
CA THR A 257 5.23 -35.19 -4.05
C THR A 257 4.06 -35.80 -3.26
N ALA A 258 3.73 -35.22 -2.11
CA ALA A 258 2.61 -35.71 -1.29
C ALA A 258 1.28 -35.38 -1.95
N VAL A 259 1.15 -34.17 -2.52
CA VAL A 259 -0.04 -33.75 -3.29
C VAL A 259 -0.23 -34.65 -4.50
N GLN A 260 0.82 -34.91 -5.29
CA GLN A 260 0.76 -35.75 -6.48
C GLN A 260 0.35 -37.20 -6.14
N LYS A 261 0.87 -37.73 -5.04
CA LYS A 261 0.52 -39.09 -4.58
C LYS A 261 -0.96 -39.18 -4.21
N THR A 262 -1.44 -38.26 -3.37
CA THR A 262 -2.85 -38.26 -2.89
C THR A 262 -3.81 -38.01 -4.06
N ALA A 263 -3.53 -37.02 -4.92
CA ALA A 263 -4.36 -36.75 -6.09
C ALA A 263 -4.43 -37.94 -7.06
N LYS A 264 -3.32 -38.67 -7.24
CA LYS A 264 -3.29 -39.89 -8.06
C LYS A 264 -4.17 -40.98 -7.46
N GLU A 265 -4.13 -41.18 -6.16
CA GLU A 265 -4.97 -42.21 -5.46
C GLU A 265 -6.46 -41.88 -5.63
N GLN A 266 -6.84 -40.59 -5.41
CA GLN A 266 -8.22 -40.15 -5.56
C GLN A 266 -8.71 -40.23 -7.01
N TYR A 267 -7.87 -39.84 -7.95
CA TYR A 267 -8.18 -39.95 -9.38
C TYR A 267 -8.38 -41.42 -9.80
N GLN A 268 -7.56 -42.35 -9.28
CA GLN A 268 -7.74 -43.78 -9.53
C GLN A 268 -9.08 -44.28 -9.02
N GLN A 269 -9.49 -43.87 -7.80
CA GLN A 269 -10.82 -44.20 -7.25
C GLN A 269 -11.94 -43.71 -8.17
N LEU A 270 -11.83 -42.51 -8.70
CA LEU A 270 -12.79 -41.97 -9.69
C LEU A 270 -12.81 -42.81 -10.96
N CYS A 271 -11.65 -43.22 -11.51
CA CYS A 271 -11.56 -44.07 -12.70
C CYS A 271 -12.18 -45.47 -12.46
N ASP A 272 -11.96 -46.02 -11.26
CA ASP A 272 -12.50 -47.33 -10.90
C ASP A 272 -14.03 -47.31 -10.75
N ALA A 273 -14.62 -46.17 -10.46
CA ALA A 273 -16.07 -45.95 -10.38
C ALA A 273 -16.73 -45.87 -11.76
N TYR A 274 -15.98 -45.55 -12.81
CA TYR A 274 -16.50 -45.57 -14.19
C TYR A 274 -16.80 -46.98 -14.69
N LEU A 275 -17.45 -47.04 -15.81
CA LEU A 275 -17.97 -48.30 -16.38
C LEU A 275 -16.86 -49.35 -16.53
N ASN A 276 -17.00 -50.46 -15.78
CA ASN A 276 -16.14 -51.63 -15.90
C ASN A 276 -16.55 -52.42 -17.14
N SER A 277 -15.58 -52.63 -18.06
CA SER A 277 -15.81 -53.36 -19.32
C SER A 277 -16.31 -54.77 -19.12
N ASP A 278 -15.83 -55.49 -18.09
CA ASP A 278 -16.12 -56.88 -17.85
C ASP A 278 -17.53 -57.09 -17.25
N THR A 279 -17.92 -56.27 -16.30
CA THR A 279 -19.23 -56.31 -15.67
C THR A 279 -20.26 -55.46 -16.40
N ASN A 280 -19.82 -54.48 -17.16
CA ASN A 280 -20.61 -53.45 -17.84
C ASN A 280 -21.53 -52.73 -16.85
N THR A 281 -21.01 -52.43 -15.67
CA THR A 281 -21.64 -51.66 -14.60
C THR A 281 -20.69 -50.57 -14.13
N GLY A 282 -21.22 -49.51 -13.58
CA GLY A 282 -20.48 -48.34 -13.13
C GLY A 282 -21.03 -47.04 -13.68
N ILE A 283 -20.30 -45.95 -13.48
CA ILE A 283 -20.65 -44.63 -14.01
C ILE A 283 -20.49 -44.66 -15.52
N THR A 284 -21.53 -44.25 -16.24
CA THR A 284 -21.50 -44.08 -17.71
C THR A 284 -21.22 -42.64 -18.12
N SER A 285 -21.71 -41.66 -17.32
CA SER A 285 -21.42 -40.26 -17.53
C SER A 285 -21.56 -39.45 -16.24
N ILE A 286 -20.77 -38.38 -16.13
CA ILE A 286 -20.94 -37.32 -15.15
C ILE A 286 -21.19 -36.02 -15.94
N THR A 287 -22.37 -35.45 -15.77
CA THR A 287 -22.72 -34.19 -16.44
C THR A 287 -22.85 -33.11 -15.37
N VAL A 288 -21.89 -32.18 -15.37
CA VAL A 288 -21.90 -31.03 -14.46
C VAL A 288 -22.97 -30.06 -14.89
N SER A 289 -23.88 -29.72 -13.99
CA SER A 289 -24.98 -28.77 -14.22
C SER A 289 -24.69 -27.38 -13.68
N SER A 290 -23.94 -27.28 -12.60
CA SER A 290 -23.46 -26.00 -12.07
C SER A 290 -22.16 -26.16 -11.29
N VAL A 291 -21.30 -25.14 -11.41
CA VAL A 291 -20.09 -25.00 -10.61
C VAL A 291 -20.09 -23.58 -10.03
N SER A 292 -19.69 -23.46 -8.79
CA SER A 292 -19.51 -22.15 -8.13
C SER A 292 -18.31 -22.23 -7.20
N THR A 293 -17.29 -21.46 -7.48
CA THR A 293 -16.04 -21.45 -6.71
C THR A 293 -15.89 -20.15 -5.95
N THR A 294 -15.70 -20.24 -4.64
CA THR A 294 -15.34 -19.14 -3.75
C THR A 294 -13.86 -19.24 -3.42
N VAL A 295 -13.14 -18.14 -3.50
CA VAL A 295 -11.71 -18.05 -3.21
C VAL A 295 -11.51 -17.20 -1.97
N THR A 296 -10.77 -17.71 -1.00
CA THR A 296 -10.40 -16.99 0.24
C THR A 296 -8.89 -17.00 0.43
N ASN A 297 -8.39 -15.97 1.10
CA ASN A 297 -6.99 -15.93 1.54
C ASN A 297 -6.98 -16.04 3.07
N GLU A 298 -6.51 -17.15 3.58
CA GLU A 298 -6.43 -17.41 5.03
C GLU A 298 -4.97 -17.73 5.39
N SER A 299 -4.41 -16.99 6.33
CA SER A 299 -3.04 -17.22 6.83
C SER A 299 -2.00 -17.34 5.70
N ASN A 300 -2.04 -16.45 4.71
CA ASN A 300 -1.19 -16.47 3.51
C ASN A 300 -1.33 -17.72 2.61
N GLN A 301 -2.42 -18.47 2.76
CA GLN A 301 -2.76 -19.58 1.88
C GLN A 301 -4.02 -19.25 1.09
N MET A 302 -3.96 -19.40 -0.22
CA MET A 302 -5.14 -19.32 -1.08
C MET A 302 -5.92 -20.62 -0.94
N LYS A 303 -7.18 -20.51 -0.53
CA LYS A 303 -8.11 -21.63 -0.42
C LYS A 303 -9.27 -21.45 -1.36
N ILE A 304 -9.73 -22.55 -1.94
CA ILE A 304 -10.96 -22.60 -2.72
C ILE A 304 -11.98 -23.50 -2.05
N GLU A 305 -13.23 -23.08 -2.17
CA GLU A 305 -14.40 -23.88 -1.93
C GLU A 305 -15.21 -23.93 -3.22
N THR A 306 -15.27 -25.11 -3.85
CA THR A 306 -16.00 -25.29 -5.10
C THR A 306 -17.21 -26.17 -4.85
N ASN A 307 -18.40 -25.62 -5.07
CA ASN A 307 -19.66 -26.33 -5.03
C ASN A 307 -20.00 -26.82 -6.43
N VAL A 308 -20.10 -28.11 -6.61
CA VAL A 308 -20.37 -28.77 -7.89
C VAL A 308 -21.66 -29.54 -7.81
N THR A 309 -22.62 -29.22 -8.69
CA THR A 309 -23.84 -30.05 -8.86
C THR A 309 -23.71 -30.80 -10.18
N ALA A 310 -23.82 -32.11 -10.10
CA ALA A 310 -23.70 -32.96 -11.27
C ALA A 310 -24.78 -34.05 -11.30
N ALA A 311 -25.16 -34.42 -12.50
CA ALA A 311 -25.96 -35.62 -12.75
C ALA A 311 -25.02 -36.78 -13.07
N ILE A 312 -25.07 -37.82 -12.26
CA ILE A 312 -24.32 -39.06 -12.48
C ILE A 312 -25.25 -40.08 -13.09
N GLU A 313 -24.95 -40.49 -14.30
CA GLU A 313 -25.62 -41.60 -14.94
C GLU A 313 -24.83 -42.87 -14.64
N ARG A 314 -25.50 -43.83 -13.96
CA ARG A 314 -24.88 -45.04 -13.48
C ARG A 314 -25.64 -46.27 -14.01
N ARG A 315 -24.91 -47.23 -14.56
CA ARG A 315 -25.46 -48.53 -14.95
C ARG A 315 -25.26 -49.56 -13.82
N THR A 316 -26.33 -50.14 -13.38
CA THR A 316 -26.36 -51.16 -12.31
C THR A 316 -26.90 -52.47 -12.83
N ARG A 317 -26.52 -53.60 -12.21
CA ARG A 317 -27.05 -54.93 -12.52
C ARG A 317 -28.41 -55.06 -11.83
N PHE A 318 -29.42 -55.45 -12.65
CA PHE A 318 -30.76 -55.79 -12.17
C PHE A 318 -31.09 -57.19 -12.60
N LEU A 319 -31.23 -58.13 -11.70
CA LEU A 319 -31.25 -59.55 -12.02
C LEU A 319 -30.05 -60.02 -12.86
N HIS A 320 -29.80 -61.31 -12.99
CA HIS A 320 -28.55 -61.80 -13.61
C HIS A 320 -28.29 -61.33 -15.06
N PHE A 321 -29.33 -60.94 -15.81
CA PHE A 321 -29.24 -60.63 -17.21
C PHE A 321 -29.65 -59.20 -17.61
N PHE A 322 -30.29 -58.45 -16.71
CA PHE A 322 -30.78 -57.11 -17.00
C PHE A 322 -29.91 -56.07 -16.31
N ARG A 323 -29.70 -54.95 -17.04
CA ARG A 323 -29.01 -53.79 -16.54
C ARG A 323 -29.99 -52.62 -16.51
N LYS A 324 -29.95 -51.81 -15.46
CA LYS A 324 -30.78 -50.61 -15.33
C LYS A 324 -29.86 -49.39 -15.25
N THR A 325 -30.17 -48.38 -16.04
CA THR A 325 -29.55 -47.06 -15.90
C THR A 325 -30.33 -46.25 -14.87
N LYS A 326 -29.64 -45.64 -13.92
CA LYS A 326 -30.15 -44.73 -12.94
C LYS A 326 -29.41 -43.39 -13.08
N ILE A 327 -30.14 -42.28 -13.01
CA ILE A 327 -29.55 -40.93 -12.97
C ILE A 327 -29.77 -40.43 -11.53
N GLU A 328 -28.70 -39.99 -10.90
CA GLU A 328 -28.69 -39.37 -9.59
C GLU A 328 -28.08 -37.98 -9.66
N THR A 329 -28.71 -37.02 -9.02
CA THR A 329 -28.13 -35.68 -8.84
C THR A 329 -27.36 -35.65 -7.54
N VAL A 330 -26.09 -35.29 -7.62
CA VAL A 330 -25.20 -35.14 -6.45
C VAL A 330 -24.68 -33.71 -6.39
N THR A 331 -24.39 -33.27 -5.16
CA THR A 331 -23.72 -31.98 -4.93
C THR A 331 -22.48 -32.23 -4.07
N TRP A 332 -21.32 -31.89 -4.59
CA TRP A 332 -20.05 -31.96 -3.88
C TRP A 332 -19.61 -30.57 -3.43
N LYS A 333 -19.13 -30.47 -2.23
CA LYS A 333 -18.39 -29.33 -1.70
C LYS A 333 -16.91 -29.72 -1.65
N LEU A 334 -16.14 -29.20 -2.60
CA LEU A 334 -14.71 -29.47 -2.76
C LEU A 334 -13.93 -28.33 -2.14
N GLU A 335 -13.01 -28.66 -1.23
CA GLU A 335 -12.14 -27.69 -0.60
C GLU A 335 -10.70 -28.01 -0.94
N SER A 336 -9.89 -26.99 -1.25
CA SER A 336 -8.47 -27.22 -1.54
C SER A 336 -7.66 -25.96 -1.30
N VAL A 337 -6.39 -26.15 -0.98
CA VAL A 337 -5.39 -25.10 -1.09
C VAL A 337 -4.99 -24.98 -2.56
N VAL A 338 -4.82 -23.75 -3.04
CA VAL A 338 -4.27 -23.48 -4.39
C VAL A 338 -2.95 -22.76 -4.28
N THR A 339 -2.02 -23.13 -5.13
CA THR A 339 -0.69 -22.52 -5.20
C THR A 339 -0.40 -22.03 -6.60
N LEU A 340 0.43 -20.98 -6.70
CA LEU A 340 0.89 -20.46 -7.97
C LEU A 340 2.24 -21.09 -8.31
N GLU A 341 2.28 -21.99 -9.28
CA GLU A 341 3.50 -22.66 -9.76
C GLU A 341 3.72 -22.33 -11.25
N ASN A 342 4.90 -21.80 -11.58
CA ASN A 342 5.22 -21.43 -12.97
C ASN A 342 4.13 -20.58 -13.65
N GLU A 343 3.65 -19.55 -12.95
CA GLU A 343 2.60 -18.63 -13.38
C GLU A 343 1.22 -19.27 -13.61
N LYS A 344 1.00 -20.47 -13.14
CA LYS A 344 -0.25 -21.21 -13.23
C LYS A 344 -0.76 -21.60 -11.85
N TRP A 345 -2.04 -21.37 -11.60
CA TRP A 345 -2.69 -21.87 -10.38
C TRP A 345 -2.91 -23.38 -10.49
N VAL A 346 -2.51 -24.10 -9.46
CA VAL A 346 -2.63 -25.56 -9.34
C VAL A 346 -3.31 -25.94 -8.05
N MET A 347 -4.02 -27.08 -8.07
CA MET A 347 -4.84 -27.55 -6.96
C MET A 347 -4.01 -28.35 -5.95
N GLY A 348 -4.40 -28.30 -4.68
CA GLY A 348 -3.85 -29.16 -3.65
C GLY A 348 -4.44 -30.56 -3.66
N SER A 349 -4.01 -31.40 -2.70
CA SER A 349 -4.39 -32.81 -2.60
C SER A 349 -5.89 -33.03 -2.36
N ASP A 350 -6.55 -32.12 -1.69
CA ASP A 350 -7.92 -32.36 -1.18
C ASP A 350 -9.01 -32.08 -2.22
N PHE A 351 -8.63 -31.56 -3.39
CA PHE A 351 -9.54 -31.15 -4.45
C PHE A 351 -10.46 -32.29 -4.95
N LEU A 352 -10.00 -33.53 -4.96
CA LEU A 352 -10.78 -34.70 -5.41
C LEU A 352 -11.31 -35.58 -4.28
N THR A 353 -11.02 -35.24 -3.01
CA THR A 353 -11.27 -36.14 -1.86
C THR A 353 -12.72 -36.64 -1.80
N LYS A 354 -13.69 -35.75 -1.99
CA LYS A 354 -15.12 -36.12 -1.90
C LYS A 354 -15.63 -36.83 -3.15
N ILE A 355 -15.09 -36.49 -4.32
CA ILE A 355 -15.51 -37.10 -5.59
C ILE A 355 -15.15 -38.59 -5.60
N GLY A 356 -13.94 -38.95 -5.18
CA GLY A 356 -13.48 -40.33 -5.15
C GLY A 356 -14.24 -41.24 -4.20
N HIS A 357 -14.81 -40.71 -3.11
CA HIS A 357 -15.55 -41.47 -2.12
C HIS A 357 -17.05 -41.69 -2.43
N GLU A 358 -17.64 -40.73 -3.16
CA GLU A 358 -19.09 -40.74 -3.45
C GLU A 358 -19.42 -41.13 -4.91
N ALA A 359 -18.40 -41.18 -5.78
CA ALA A 359 -18.53 -41.68 -7.13
C ALA A 359 -18.45 -43.22 -7.18
#